data_172a95e4d7365684e6aa1593077d73fa
#
_entry.id   172a95e4d7365684e6aa1593077d73fa
#
_cell.length_a   1.000
_cell.length_b   1.000
_cell.length_c   1.000
_cell.angle_alpha   90.00
_cell.angle_beta   90.00
_cell.angle_gamma   90.00
#
_symmetry.space_group_name_H-M   'P 1'
#
loop_
_entity.id
_entity.type
_entity.pdbx_description
1 polymer ?
#
loop_
_entity_poly.entity_id
_entity_poly.type
_entity_poly.pdbx_seq_one_letter_code
_entity_poly.pdbx_strand_id
1 'polypeptide(L)'
;MEAYLDNSATTRCSERVQKIVCAAMDEAYGNPSSMHKKGMEAEHYVREAAQKIAKTLKVSEKEIIFTSGGTESNNLALIGTAMANRRSANRLITTQIEHPSVLNTMEYLREQGFEIIYLPVDQKGVILLDALREALDP
;
A
#
# COMPACT_ATOMS: atom_id res chain seq x y z
N MET A 1 -5.09 -27.78 -20.86
CA MET A 1 -5.23 -27.19 -19.51
C MET A 1 -4.57 -25.82 -19.55
N GLU A 2 -5.29 -24.75 -19.27
CA GLU A 2 -4.74 -23.40 -19.21
C GLU A 2 -4.19 -23.15 -17.81
N ALA A 3 -2.96 -22.61 -17.71
CA ALA A 3 -2.33 -22.24 -16.45
C ALA A 3 -2.03 -20.74 -16.48
N TYR A 4 -2.65 -19.99 -15.57
CA TYR A 4 -2.35 -18.56 -15.38
C TYR A 4 -1.23 -18.38 -14.36
N LEU A 5 -0.08 -17.89 -14.80
CA LEU A 5 1.15 -17.79 -14.01
C LEU A 5 1.52 -16.35 -13.60
N ASP A 6 0.70 -15.36 -13.98
CA ASP A 6 0.95 -13.94 -13.72
C ASP A 6 0.12 -13.41 -12.55
N ASN A 7 0.03 -14.17 -11.46
CA ASN A 7 -0.72 -13.77 -10.26
C ASN A 7 -0.10 -12.59 -9.50
N SER A 8 1.13 -12.21 -9.81
CA SER A 8 1.75 -11.00 -9.28
C SER A 8 1.14 -9.71 -9.85
N ALA A 9 0.65 -9.76 -11.10
CA ALA A 9 -0.02 -8.64 -11.73
C ALA A 9 -1.51 -8.59 -11.39
N THR A 10 -2.21 -9.72 -11.54
CA THR A 10 -3.65 -9.84 -11.27
C THR A 10 -4.01 -11.23 -10.74
N THR A 11 -5.06 -11.33 -9.96
CA THR A 11 -5.58 -12.60 -9.46
C THR A 11 -7.08 -12.69 -9.72
N ARG A 12 -7.55 -13.85 -10.17
CA ARG A 12 -8.97 -14.09 -10.37
C ARG A 12 -9.73 -13.92 -9.06
N CYS A 13 -10.76 -13.08 -9.09
CA CYS A 13 -11.63 -12.85 -7.95
C CYS A 13 -12.38 -14.14 -7.57
N SER A 14 -12.38 -14.50 -6.28
CA SER A 14 -13.12 -15.66 -5.80
C SER A 14 -14.65 -15.42 -5.88
N GLU A 15 -15.45 -16.48 -6.02
CA GLU A 15 -16.90 -16.38 -6.09
C GLU A 15 -17.51 -15.67 -4.87
N ARG A 16 -16.93 -15.89 -3.68
CA ARG A 16 -17.36 -15.21 -2.46
C ARG A 16 -17.18 -13.70 -2.55
N VAL A 17 -16.03 -13.25 -3.07
CA VAL A 17 -15.73 -11.82 -3.24
C VAL A 17 -16.63 -11.23 -4.32
N GLN A 18 -16.84 -11.93 -5.45
CA GLN A 18 -17.74 -11.47 -6.51
C GLN A 18 -19.15 -11.21 -5.98
N LYS A 19 -19.71 -12.13 -5.17
CA LYS A 19 -21.03 -11.96 -4.54
C LYS A 19 -21.09 -10.72 -3.65
N ILE A 20 -20.06 -10.47 -2.85
CA ILE A 20 -20.00 -9.30 -1.97
C ILE A 20 -19.91 -8.01 -2.78
N VAL A 21 -19.09 -7.99 -3.83
CA VAL A 21 -18.98 -6.82 -4.73
C VAL A 21 -20.32 -6.53 -5.41
N CYS A 22 -21.00 -7.55 -5.95
CA CYS A 22 -22.33 -7.38 -6.56
C CYS A 22 -23.36 -6.85 -5.54
N ALA A 23 -23.38 -7.40 -4.32
CA ALA A 23 -24.28 -6.92 -3.27
C ALA A 23 -23.98 -5.47 -2.86
N ALA A 24 -22.68 -5.09 -2.78
CA ALA A 24 -22.29 -3.71 -2.49
C ALA A 24 -22.72 -2.74 -3.60
N MET A 25 -22.67 -3.16 -4.87
CA MET A 25 -23.10 -2.33 -6.01
C MET A 25 -24.62 -2.19 -6.13
N ASP A 26 -25.37 -3.20 -5.72
CA ASP A 26 -26.85 -3.24 -5.87
C ASP A 26 -27.57 -2.77 -4.60
N GLU A 27 -27.19 -3.27 -3.45
CA GLU A 27 -27.91 -3.06 -2.19
C GLU A 27 -27.29 -1.93 -1.34
N ALA A 28 -25.96 -1.89 -1.22
CA ALA A 28 -25.21 -0.96 -0.36
C ALA A 28 -24.53 0.17 -1.15
N TYR A 29 -25.11 0.61 -2.26
CA TYR A 29 -24.58 1.62 -3.18
C TYR A 29 -24.49 3.04 -2.61
N GLY A 30 -24.94 3.25 -1.38
CA GLY A 30 -24.94 4.57 -0.74
C GLY A 30 -23.53 5.14 -0.55
N ASN A 31 -23.41 6.47 -0.56
CA ASN A 31 -22.15 7.12 -0.22
C ASN A 31 -21.89 6.99 1.30
N PRO A 32 -20.80 6.34 1.73
CA PRO A 32 -20.49 6.17 3.16
C PRO A 32 -20.37 7.47 3.96
N SER A 33 -20.12 8.60 3.28
CA SER A 33 -20.03 9.92 3.93
C SER A 33 -21.40 10.61 4.12
N SER A 34 -22.48 10.01 3.62
CA SER A 34 -23.83 10.59 3.71
C SER A 34 -24.51 10.22 5.02
N MET A 35 -25.20 11.19 5.63
CA MET A 35 -25.86 11.03 6.94
C MET A 35 -27.23 10.33 6.86
N HIS A 36 -27.75 10.03 5.67
CA HIS A 36 -29.02 9.32 5.49
C HIS A 36 -28.84 7.80 5.57
N LYS A 37 -29.97 7.06 5.70
CA LYS A 37 -29.99 5.60 5.92
C LYS A 37 -29.07 4.82 4.96
N LYS A 38 -29.11 5.10 3.66
CA LYS A 38 -28.28 4.39 2.66
C LYS A 38 -26.78 4.68 2.81
N GLY A 39 -26.42 5.89 3.23
CA GLY A 39 -25.03 6.21 3.54
C GLY A 39 -24.53 5.47 4.79
N MET A 40 -25.37 5.40 5.84
CA MET A 40 -25.03 4.66 7.06
C MET A 40 -24.89 3.15 6.82
N GLU A 41 -25.74 2.56 5.95
CA GLU A 41 -25.62 1.17 5.54
C GLU A 41 -24.29 0.92 4.82
N ALA A 42 -23.91 1.79 3.88
CA ALA A 42 -22.63 1.69 3.16
C ALA A 42 -21.43 1.90 4.09
N GLU A 43 -21.49 2.87 5.01
CA GLU A 43 -20.43 3.12 6.02
C GLU A 43 -20.20 1.88 6.89
N HIS A 44 -21.28 1.20 7.26
CA HIS A 44 -21.17 -0.02 8.06
C HIS A 44 -20.33 -1.11 7.37
N TYR A 45 -20.48 -1.30 6.05
CA TYR A 45 -19.65 -2.23 5.27
C TYR A 45 -18.16 -1.86 5.34
N VAL A 46 -17.84 -0.59 5.15
CA VAL A 46 -16.45 -0.10 5.19
C VAL A 46 -15.84 -0.31 6.58
N ARG A 47 -16.57 0.08 7.63
CA ARG A 47 -16.12 -0.06 9.01
C ARG A 47 -15.94 -1.53 9.42
N GLU A 48 -16.89 -2.40 9.09
CA GLU A 48 -16.79 -3.82 9.38
C GLU A 48 -15.59 -4.47 8.68
N ALA A 49 -15.32 -4.07 7.43
CA ALA A 49 -14.12 -4.52 6.70
C ALA A 49 -12.84 -4.06 7.39
N ALA A 50 -12.76 -2.77 7.79
CA ALA A 50 -11.61 -2.25 8.53
C ALA A 50 -11.37 -3.00 9.85
N GLN A 51 -12.43 -3.27 10.63
CA GLN A 51 -12.35 -4.02 11.89
C GLN A 51 -11.84 -5.44 11.68
N LYS A 52 -12.32 -6.15 10.65
CA LYS A 52 -11.86 -7.51 10.33
C LYS A 52 -10.38 -7.54 9.94
N ILE A 53 -9.94 -6.59 9.11
CA ILE A 53 -8.54 -6.45 8.70
C ILE A 53 -7.67 -6.11 9.92
N ALA A 54 -8.06 -5.10 10.70
CA ALA A 54 -7.35 -4.67 11.89
C ALA A 54 -7.17 -5.80 12.91
N LYS A 55 -8.21 -6.61 13.14
CA LYS A 55 -8.13 -7.80 13.99
C LYS A 55 -7.09 -8.81 13.48
N THR A 56 -7.02 -9.04 12.17
CA THR A 56 -6.06 -9.95 11.54
C THR A 56 -4.63 -9.44 11.72
N LEU A 57 -4.42 -8.13 11.55
CA LEU A 57 -3.13 -7.48 11.68
C LEU A 57 -2.76 -7.11 13.12
N LYS A 58 -3.68 -7.28 14.09
CA LYS A 58 -3.53 -6.91 15.51
C LYS A 58 -3.23 -5.41 15.70
N VAL A 59 -3.91 -4.56 14.94
CA VAL A 59 -3.81 -3.11 14.99
C VAL A 59 -5.19 -2.48 15.26
N SER A 60 -5.25 -1.16 15.44
CA SER A 60 -6.51 -0.42 15.54
C SER A 60 -7.18 -0.29 14.17
N GLU A 61 -8.51 -0.30 14.13
CA GLU A 61 -9.27 -0.04 12.89
C GLU A 61 -8.95 1.33 12.27
N LYS A 62 -8.53 2.31 13.07
CA LYS A 62 -8.12 3.64 12.63
C LYS A 62 -6.78 3.65 11.86
N GLU A 63 -6.00 2.57 11.97
CA GLU A 63 -4.75 2.38 11.23
C GLU A 63 -4.97 1.72 9.87
N ILE A 64 -6.21 1.34 9.55
CA ILE A 64 -6.56 0.77 8.24
C ILE A 64 -7.05 1.90 7.33
N ILE A 65 -6.33 2.10 6.23
CA ILE A 65 -6.66 3.09 5.21
C ILE A 65 -6.92 2.36 3.91
N PHE A 66 -8.12 2.52 3.35
CA PHE A 66 -8.46 2.01 2.04
C PHE A 66 -8.00 2.98 0.95
N THR A 67 -7.38 2.43 -0.09
CA THR A 67 -6.85 3.17 -1.23
C THR A 67 -7.40 2.57 -2.53
N SER A 68 -7.25 3.26 -3.64
CA SER A 68 -7.64 2.78 -4.97
C SER A 68 -6.77 1.63 -5.50
N GLY A 69 -5.58 1.41 -4.90
CA GLY A 69 -4.67 0.35 -5.31
C GLY A 69 -3.27 0.50 -4.75
N GLY A 70 -2.38 -0.43 -5.11
CA GLY A 70 -1.01 -0.51 -4.58
C GLY A 70 -0.17 0.74 -4.85
N THR A 71 -0.36 1.39 -5.98
CA THR A 71 0.36 2.63 -6.30
C THR A 71 0.01 3.75 -5.32
N GLU A 72 -1.27 3.97 -5.03
CA GLU A 72 -1.68 4.96 -4.04
C GLU A 72 -1.21 4.59 -2.64
N SER A 73 -1.31 3.31 -2.27
CA SER A 73 -0.82 2.81 -0.98
C SER A 73 0.67 3.07 -0.79
N ASN A 74 1.50 2.77 -1.80
CA ASN A 74 2.94 2.99 -1.76
C ASN A 74 3.25 4.50 -1.65
N ASN A 75 2.61 5.33 -2.45
CA ASN A 75 2.81 6.79 -2.38
C ASN A 75 2.40 7.35 -1.01
N LEU A 76 1.24 6.97 -0.50
CA LEU A 76 0.76 7.43 0.81
C LEU A 76 1.73 7.02 1.93
N ALA A 77 2.18 5.78 1.94
CA ALA A 77 3.11 5.26 2.94
C ALA A 77 4.48 5.95 2.85
N LEU A 78 5.08 6.00 1.66
CA LEU A 78 6.44 6.50 1.48
C LEU A 78 6.52 8.02 1.66
N ILE A 79 5.66 8.77 0.96
CA ILE A 79 5.64 10.24 1.06
C ILE A 79 5.21 10.65 2.46
N GLY A 80 4.14 10.06 2.99
CA GLY A 80 3.62 10.38 4.32
C GLY A 80 4.67 10.15 5.41
N THR A 81 5.34 9.00 5.40
CA THR A 81 6.39 8.68 6.38
C THR A 81 7.61 9.60 6.23
N ALA A 82 8.09 9.81 5.01
CA ALA A 82 9.23 10.68 4.76
C ALA A 82 8.97 12.11 5.24
N MET A 83 7.84 12.70 4.85
CA MET A 83 7.49 14.06 5.23
C MET A 83 7.25 14.23 6.73
N ALA A 84 6.59 13.25 7.38
CA ALA A 84 6.35 13.28 8.82
C ALA A 84 7.66 13.24 9.63
N ASN A 85 8.67 12.54 9.14
CA ASN A 85 9.95 12.36 9.82
C ASN A 85 11.08 13.27 9.31
N ARG A 86 10.81 14.21 8.40
CA ARG A 86 11.82 15.03 7.73
C ARG A 86 12.77 15.76 8.67
N ARG A 87 12.33 16.08 9.89
CA ARG A 87 13.16 16.79 10.89
C ARG A 87 14.16 15.87 11.61
N SER A 88 13.88 14.57 11.64
CA SER A 88 14.69 13.57 12.35
C SER A 88 15.52 12.72 11.40
N ALA A 89 15.08 12.54 10.16
CA ALA A 89 15.79 11.76 9.14
C ALA A 89 15.42 12.25 7.74
N ASN A 90 16.42 12.34 6.86
CA ASN A 90 16.24 12.74 5.46
C ASN A 90 16.81 11.72 4.48
N ARG A 91 17.30 10.57 4.97
CA ARG A 91 17.84 9.49 4.15
C ARG A 91 16.82 8.38 3.97
N LEU A 92 16.62 7.94 2.73
CA LEU A 92 15.75 6.85 2.35
C LEU A 92 16.55 5.80 1.58
N ILE A 93 16.38 4.54 1.94
CA ILE A 93 17.12 3.42 1.35
C ILE A 93 16.12 2.53 0.61
N THR A 94 16.43 2.18 -0.63
CA THR A 94 15.63 1.34 -1.50
C THR A 94 16.50 0.48 -2.41
N THR A 95 15.92 -0.26 -3.35
CA THR A 95 16.64 -0.99 -4.38
C THR A 95 16.27 -0.50 -5.78
N GLN A 96 17.07 -0.85 -6.80
CA GLN A 96 16.76 -0.50 -8.19
C GLN A 96 15.73 -1.44 -8.84
N ILE A 97 15.40 -2.56 -8.18
CA ILE A 97 14.49 -3.58 -8.71
C ILE A 97 13.05 -3.43 -8.20
N GLU A 98 12.76 -2.33 -7.53
CA GLU A 98 11.42 -2.04 -7.01
C GLU A 98 10.41 -1.76 -8.15
N HIS A 99 9.14 -1.93 -7.81
CA HIS A 99 8.05 -1.54 -8.70
C HIS A 99 8.10 -0.02 -9.01
N PRO A 100 7.71 0.43 -10.21
CA PRO A 100 7.71 1.86 -10.58
C PRO A 100 6.98 2.78 -9.59
N SER A 101 5.94 2.30 -8.89
CA SER A 101 5.25 3.09 -7.84
C SER A 101 6.13 3.39 -6.63
N VAL A 102 7.21 2.64 -6.41
CA VAL A 102 8.23 2.92 -5.39
C VAL A 102 9.32 3.80 -6.00
N LEU A 103 9.89 3.40 -7.14
CA LEU A 103 11.01 4.13 -7.78
C LEU A 103 10.64 5.58 -8.13
N ASN A 104 9.48 5.80 -8.75
CA ASN A 104 9.04 7.15 -9.08
C ASN A 104 8.77 8.00 -7.83
N THR A 105 8.29 7.38 -6.76
CA THR A 105 8.11 8.06 -5.47
C THR A 105 9.45 8.43 -4.84
N MET A 106 10.47 7.59 -4.95
CA MET A 106 11.83 7.93 -4.48
C MET A 106 12.42 9.10 -5.28
N GLU A 107 12.23 9.12 -6.60
CA GLU A 107 12.67 10.26 -7.42
C GLU A 107 11.97 11.57 -7.00
N TYR A 108 10.66 11.53 -6.81
CA TYR A 108 9.93 12.69 -6.29
C TYR A 108 10.48 13.15 -4.93
N LEU A 109 10.73 12.22 -3.99
CA LEU A 109 11.28 12.55 -2.67
C LEU A 109 12.71 13.12 -2.78
N ARG A 110 13.52 12.65 -3.73
CA ARG A 110 14.83 13.23 -4.03
C ARG A 110 14.72 14.69 -4.47
N GLU A 111 13.76 15.01 -5.35
CA GLU A 111 13.48 16.41 -5.75
C GLU A 111 13.02 17.27 -4.57
N GLN A 112 12.38 16.64 -3.56
CA GLN A 112 12.00 17.33 -2.32
C GLN A 112 13.17 17.49 -1.33
N GLY A 113 14.39 17.05 -1.68
CA GLY A 113 15.62 17.21 -0.90
C GLY A 113 15.91 16.06 0.07
N PHE A 114 15.30 14.88 -0.13
CA PHE A 114 15.72 13.67 0.57
C PHE A 114 16.92 13.02 -0.12
N GLU A 115 17.81 12.43 0.66
CA GLU A 115 18.89 11.59 0.17
C GLU A 115 18.35 10.20 -0.14
N ILE A 116 18.47 9.74 -1.39
CA ILE A 116 18.00 8.41 -1.80
C ILE A 116 19.20 7.52 -2.08
N ILE A 117 19.29 6.40 -1.36
CA ILE A 117 20.31 5.38 -1.55
C ILE A 117 19.68 4.16 -2.21
N TYR A 118 20.22 3.77 -3.36
CA TYR A 118 19.83 2.56 -4.07
C TYR A 118 20.81 1.43 -3.74
N LEU A 119 20.34 0.43 -3.00
CA LEU A 119 21.15 -0.74 -2.67
C LEU A 119 21.35 -1.65 -3.88
N PRO A 120 22.57 -2.15 -4.10
CA PRO A 120 22.80 -3.17 -5.10
C PRO A 120 22.20 -4.51 -4.67
N VAL A 121 21.83 -5.30 -5.68
CA VAL A 121 21.34 -6.67 -5.51
C VAL A 121 22.22 -7.64 -6.30
N ASP A 122 22.24 -8.89 -5.89
CA ASP A 122 22.90 -9.96 -6.61
C ASP A 122 22.08 -10.42 -7.83
N GLN A 123 22.58 -11.40 -8.56
CA GLN A 123 21.91 -11.97 -9.75
C GLN A 123 20.57 -12.66 -9.43
N LYS A 124 20.29 -12.93 -8.16
CA LYS A 124 19.02 -13.51 -7.68
C LYS A 124 18.05 -12.46 -7.11
N GLY A 125 18.42 -11.18 -7.14
CA GLY A 125 17.62 -10.09 -6.60
C GLY A 125 17.72 -9.93 -5.07
N VAL A 126 18.73 -10.55 -4.43
CA VAL A 126 18.94 -10.43 -2.98
C VAL A 126 19.86 -9.23 -2.72
N ILE A 127 19.49 -8.36 -1.77
CA ILE A 127 20.29 -7.20 -1.38
C ILE A 127 21.64 -7.63 -0.80
N LEU A 128 22.67 -6.84 -1.09
CA LEU A 128 24.00 -7.03 -0.48
C LEU A 128 24.01 -6.40 0.92
N LEU A 129 24.05 -7.25 1.96
CA LEU A 129 23.93 -6.81 3.35
C LEU A 129 25.04 -5.85 3.80
N ASP A 130 26.24 -5.97 3.24
CA ASP A 130 27.34 -5.06 3.55
C ASP A 130 27.06 -3.65 3.03
N ALA A 131 26.51 -3.52 1.80
CA ALA A 131 26.04 -2.24 1.28
C ALA A 131 24.92 -1.63 2.13
N LEU A 132 24.02 -2.45 2.67
CA LEU A 132 22.99 -1.97 3.59
C LEU A 132 23.62 -1.44 4.90
N ARG A 133 24.59 -2.14 5.46
CA ARG A 133 25.31 -1.68 6.68
C ARG A 133 25.97 -0.34 6.45
N GLU A 134 26.71 -0.18 5.35
CA GLU A 134 27.36 1.08 4.96
C GLU A 134 26.32 2.20 4.78
N ALA A 135 25.16 1.91 4.18
CA ALA A 135 24.08 2.90 3.98
C ALA A 135 23.37 3.32 5.29
N LEU A 136 23.45 2.51 6.34
CA LEU A 136 22.88 2.80 7.66
C LEU A 136 23.82 3.58 8.56
N ASP A 137 25.13 3.58 8.25
CA ASP A 137 26.10 4.39 8.99
C ASP A 137 25.84 5.88 8.71
N PRO A 138 25.87 6.75 9.77
CA PRO A 138 25.57 8.18 9.63
C PRO A 138 26.62 8.96 8.83
#